data_aa580a5778f48973a491e115ca1f3ed9
#
_entry.id   aa580a5778f48973a491e115ca1f3ed9
#
_cell.length_a   1.000
_cell.length_b   1.000
_cell.length_c   1.000
_cell.angle_alpha   90.00
_cell.angle_beta   90.00
_cell.angle_gamma   90.00
#
_symmetry.space_group_name_H-M   'P 1'
#
loop_
_entity.id
_entity.type
_entity.pdbx_description
1 polymer ?
#
loop_
_entity_poly.entity_id
_entity_poly.type
_entity_poly.pdbx_seq_one_letter_code
_entity_poly.pdbx_strand_id
1 'polypeptide(L)'
;DLYLASDEKIELATDIAERENAILKKIDYDNGYSLYIGIPFCPTTCLYCSFTSYPLVSWKNRVDAYLDALEKEIDYTAAKFYHKHLNSIYIGGGTPTTLEPYQLDRLIRKIKCSFDLSDCLEFTVEAGRPDSITREKLEVLRKWGITRISINPQTMQQRTLDLIGRRHSVEQTVESFKIARELGFDDINMDLIMGLPEESLEDVRDTLEQIMQLKPDNLT
;
A
#
# COMPACT_ATOMS: atom_id res chain seq x y z
N ASP A 1 -32.70 -8.06 -8.45
CA ASP A 1 -33.93 -7.63 -7.76
C ASP A 1 -33.73 -7.42 -6.25
N LEU A 2 -32.97 -8.31 -5.55
CA LEU A 2 -32.79 -8.22 -4.10
C LEU A 2 -32.07 -6.94 -3.66
N TYR A 3 -31.08 -6.51 -4.42
CA TYR A 3 -30.24 -5.35 -4.11
C TYR A 3 -30.55 -4.11 -4.95
N LEU A 4 -31.59 -4.15 -5.80
CA LEU A 4 -31.99 -3.06 -6.69
C LEU A 4 -30.84 -2.50 -7.55
N ALA A 5 -29.88 -3.36 -7.89
CA ALA A 5 -28.78 -2.98 -8.76
C ALA A 5 -29.25 -2.87 -10.21
N SER A 6 -28.67 -1.95 -10.99
CA SER A 6 -28.90 -1.87 -12.42
C SER A 6 -28.28 -3.06 -13.16
N ASP A 7 -28.81 -3.39 -14.34
CA ASP A 7 -28.30 -4.50 -15.15
C ASP A 7 -26.81 -4.30 -15.49
N GLU A 8 -26.37 -3.07 -15.79
CA GLU A 8 -24.98 -2.71 -16.04
C GLU A 8 -24.06 -3.03 -14.82
N LYS A 9 -24.53 -2.73 -13.60
CA LYS A 9 -23.76 -3.07 -12.38
C LYS A 9 -23.74 -4.56 -12.10
N ILE A 10 -24.80 -5.27 -12.45
CA ILE A 10 -24.85 -6.73 -12.30
C ILE A 10 -23.87 -7.37 -13.27
N GLU A 11 -23.84 -6.94 -14.54
CA GLU A 11 -22.92 -7.42 -15.55
C GLU A 11 -21.46 -7.18 -15.13
N LEU A 12 -21.12 -5.95 -14.72
CA LEU A 12 -19.79 -5.59 -14.23
C LEU A 12 -19.36 -6.46 -13.04
N ALA A 13 -20.23 -6.63 -12.04
CA ALA A 13 -19.93 -7.43 -10.85
C ALA A 13 -19.75 -8.91 -11.21
N THR A 14 -20.50 -9.43 -12.16
CA THR A 14 -20.40 -10.80 -12.66
C THR A 14 -19.07 -11.01 -13.38
N ASP A 15 -18.71 -10.12 -14.29
CA ASP A 15 -17.43 -10.16 -15.00
C ASP A 15 -16.23 -10.13 -14.05
N ILE A 16 -16.29 -9.26 -13.03
CA ILE A 16 -15.24 -9.18 -12.01
C ILE A 16 -15.13 -10.52 -11.25
N ALA A 17 -16.27 -11.05 -10.77
CA ALA A 17 -16.29 -12.30 -10.02
C ALA A 17 -15.78 -13.51 -10.84
N GLU A 18 -16.08 -13.55 -12.14
CA GLU A 18 -15.58 -14.59 -13.05
C GLU A 18 -14.05 -14.49 -13.24
N ARG A 19 -13.52 -13.26 -13.40
CA ARG A 19 -12.06 -13.00 -13.50
C ARG A 19 -11.33 -13.36 -12.21
N GLU A 20 -11.85 -12.92 -11.07
CA GLU A 20 -11.29 -13.28 -9.76
C GLU A 20 -11.28 -14.79 -9.55
N ASN A 21 -12.37 -15.47 -9.84
CA ASN A 21 -12.46 -16.92 -9.73
C ASN A 21 -11.47 -17.65 -10.66
N ALA A 22 -11.23 -17.12 -11.86
CA ALA A 22 -10.24 -17.67 -12.78
C ALA A 22 -8.79 -17.51 -12.27
N ILE A 23 -8.50 -16.42 -11.54
CA ILE A 23 -7.20 -16.19 -10.88
C ILE A 23 -7.06 -17.12 -9.68
N LEU A 24 -8.08 -17.17 -8.80
CA LEU A 24 -8.06 -17.99 -7.58
C LEU A 24 -7.87 -19.47 -7.87
N LYS A 25 -8.44 -19.99 -8.98
CA LYS A 25 -8.24 -21.39 -9.42
C LYS A 25 -6.78 -21.74 -9.73
N LYS A 26 -5.91 -20.74 -9.96
CA LYS A 26 -4.49 -20.94 -10.24
C LYS A 26 -3.61 -20.85 -8.98
N ILE A 27 -4.19 -20.45 -7.87
CA ILE A 27 -3.50 -20.26 -6.60
C ILE A 27 -3.82 -21.44 -5.69
N ASP A 28 -2.81 -22.11 -5.15
CA ASP A 28 -3.01 -23.13 -4.10
C ASP A 28 -3.28 -22.42 -2.77
N TYR A 29 -4.54 -22.13 -2.49
CA TYR A 29 -4.95 -21.51 -1.22
C TYR A 29 -5.26 -22.54 -0.13
N ASP A 30 -5.41 -23.82 -0.45
CA ASP A 30 -5.61 -24.88 0.55
C ASP A 30 -4.33 -25.15 1.34
N ASN A 31 -3.18 -25.13 0.66
CA ASN A 31 -1.85 -25.29 1.25
C ASN A 31 -1.07 -23.97 1.32
N GLY A 32 -1.63 -22.90 0.82
CA GLY A 32 -1.03 -21.58 0.79
C GLY A 32 -1.60 -20.61 1.83
N TYR A 33 -0.93 -19.50 2.03
CA TYR A 33 -1.39 -18.38 2.85
C TYR A 33 -0.83 -17.05 2.35
N SER A 34 -1.44 -15.96 2.77
CA SER A 34 -0.94 -14.59 2.55
C SER A 34 -0.47 -14.00 3.87
N LEU A 35 0.59 -13.22 3.85
CA LEU A 35 1.18 -12.58 5.03
C LEU A 35 0.91 -11.08 5.00
N TYR A 36 0.20 -10.59 6.01
CA TYR A 36 0.04 -9.16 6.25
C TYR A 36 0.97 -8.71 7.37
N ILE A 37 1.73 -7.64 7.12
CA ILE A 37 2.64 -7.03 8.10
C ILE A 37 2.21 -5.57 8.30
N GLY A 38 1.77 -5.25 9.52
CA GLY A 38 1.30 -3.90 9.85
C GLY A 38 2.42 -3.01 10.37
N ILE A 39 2.59 -1.82 9.83
CA ILE A 39 3.45 -0.76 10.38
C ILE A 39 2.53 0.32 10.95
N PRO A 40 2.42 0.45 12.28
CA PRO A 40 1.38 1.27 12.90
C PRO A 40 1.71 2.77 12.95
N PHE A 41 2.82 3.19 12.35
CA PHE A 41 3.28 4.58 12.40
C PHE A 41 2.81 5.36 11.18
N CYS A 42 2.42 6.63 11.41
CA CYS A 42 2.05 7.59 10.36
C CYS A 42 2.75 8.91 10.56
N PRO A 43 3.01 9.70 9.51
CA PRO A 43 3.52 11.07 9.66
C PRO A 43 2.56 11.94 10.49
N THR A 44 1.26 11.85 10.19
CA THR A 44 0.15 12.52 10.92
C THR A 44 -1.10 11.64 10.86
N THR A 45 -2.07 11.89 11.74
CA THR A 45 -3.39 11.24 11.68
C THR A 45 -4.27 11.98 10.69
N CYS A 46 -4.85 11.27 9.72
CA CYS A 46 -5.80 11.84 8.77
C CYS A 46 -7.22 11.86 9.35
N LEU A 47 -8.00 12.87 9.01
CA LEU A 47 -9.35 13.10 9.55
C LEU A 47 -10.30 11.90 9.36
N TYR A 48 -10.20 11.22 8.23
CA TYR A 48 -11.08 10.10 7.84
C TYR A 48 -10.58 8.73 8.31
N CYS A 49 -9.35 8.65 8.86
CA CYS A 49 -8.70 7.36 9.08
C CYS A 49 -9.17 6.70 10.39
N SER A 50 -9.67 5.48 10.28
CA SER A 50 -10.05 4.64 11.42
C SER A 50 -9.01 3.57 11.77
N PHE A 51 -7.92 3.48 11.04
CA PHE A 51 -6.85 2.52 11.31
C PHE A 51 -6.01 2.93 12.52
N THR A 52 -5.38 1.93 13.14
CA THR A 52 -4.39 2.17 14.19
C THR A 52 -3.22 2.97 13.61
N SER A 53 -3.08 4.20 14.08
CA SER A 53 -2.12 5.14 13.56
C SER A 53 -1.47 5.93 14.71
N TYR A 54 -0.17 5.66 14.91
CA TYR A 54 0.63 6.36 15.91
C TYR A 54 1.47 7.45 15.22
N PRO A 55 1.25 8.74 15.57
CA PRO A 55 2.04 9.83 14.99
C PRO A 55 3.54 9.63 15.23
N LEU A 56 4.33 9.58 14.16
CA LEU A 56 5.76 9.27 14.23
C LEU A 56 6.53 10.23 15.15
N VAL A 57 6.13 11.51 15.19
CA VAL A 57 6.76 12.52 16.04
C VAL A 57 6.78 12.12 17.53
N SER A 58 5.74 11.43 17.98
CA SER A 58 5.61 10.97 19.39
C SER A 58 6.19 9.58 19.64
N TRP A 59 6.38 8.79 18.58
CA TRP A 59 6.72 7.36 18.68
C TRP A 59 8.05 7.00 18.03
N LYS A 60 8.80 7.97 17.48
CA LYS A 60 10.06 7.72 16.76
C LYS A 60 11.05 6.88 17.54
N ASN A 61 11.15 7.08 18.83
CA ASN A 61 12.04 6.34 19.73
C ASN A 61 11.55 4.91 20.06
N ARG A 62 10.39 4.51 19.59
CA ARG A 62 9.83 3.17 19.77
C ARG A 62 9.85 2.31 18.51
N VAL A 63 10.22 2.88 17.37
CA VAL A 63 10.19 2.18 16.08
C VAL A 63 11.10 0.95 16.09
N ASP A 64 12.35 1.08 16.58
CA ASP A 64 13.29 -0.04 16.63
C ASP A 64 12.82 -1.15 17.59
N ALA A 65 12.29 -0.78 18.76
CA ALA A 65 11.71 -1.75 19.70
C ALA A 65 10.48 -2.46 19.10
N TYR A 66 9.67 -1.75 18.29
CA TYR A 66 8.59 -2.36 17.53
C TYR A 66 9.12 -3.37 16.51
N LEU A 67 10.15 -3.02 15.75
CA LEU A 67 10.76 -3.92 14.78
C LEU A 67 11.38 -5.16 15.46
N ASP A 68 12.00 -5.00 16.64
CA ASP A 68 12.52 -6.13 17.43
C ASP A 68 11.40 -7.11 17.84
N ALA A 69 10.21 -6.59 18.17
CA ALA A 69 9.04 -7.43 18.48
C ALA A 69 8.48 -8.09 17.23
N LEU A 70 8.34 -7.32 16.14
CA LEU A 70 7.85 -7.79 14.86
C LEU A 70 8.72 -8.92 14.27
N GLU A 71 10.05 -8.82 14.40
CA GLU A 71 10.97 -9.89 13.96
C GLU A 71 10.72 -11.20 14.70
N LYS A 72 10.35 -11.16 15.98
CA LYS A 72 9.98 -12.36 16.75
C LYS A 72 8.66 -12.97 16.27
N GLU A 73 7.70 -12.13 15.91
CA GLU A 73 6.44 -12.58 15.31
C GLU A 73 6.68 -13.22 13.93
N ILE A 74 7.58 -12.64 13.13
CA ILE A 74 8.00 -13.20 11.84
C ILE A 74 8.63 -14.59 12.04
N ASP A 75 9.54 -14.75 12.99
CA ASP A 75 10.16 -16.05 13.32
C ASP A 75 9.12 -17.09 13.76
N TYR A 76 8.21 -16.69 14.64
CA TYR A 76 7.12 -17.55 15.11
C TYR A 76 6.23 -17.99 13.95
N THR A 77 5.84 -17.04 13.09
CA THR A 77 4.98 -17.30 11.93
C THR A 77 5.66 -18.24 10.93
N ALA A 78 6.92 -17.98 10.61
CA ALA A 78 7.70 -18.83 9.72
C ALA A 78 7.82 -20.26 10.25
N ALA A 79 8.10 -20.41 11.53
CA ALA A 79 8.18 -21.73 12.17
C ALA A 79 6.81 -22.46 12.18
N LYS A 80 5.71 -21.74 12.36
CA LYS A 80 4.37 -22.31 12.41
C LYS A 80 3.87 -22.75 11.03
N PHE A 81 4.19 -21.99 9.99
CA PHE A 81 3.70 -22.20 8.62
C PHE A 81 4.75 -22.79 7.67
N TYR A 82 5.84 -23.37 8.19
CA TYR A 82 6.97 -23.88 7.39
C TYR A 82 6.60 -24.88 6.30
N HIS A 83 5.44 -25.55 6.46
CA HIS A 83 4.92 -26.57 5.53
C HIS A 83 3.90 -26.01 4.51
N LYS A 84 3.66 -24.70 4.52
CA LYS A 84 2.70 -24.02 3.64
C LYS A 84 3.41 -23.07 2.69
N HIS A 85 2.80 -22.82 1.53
CA HIS A 85 3.29 -21.88 0.53
C HIS A 85 2.89 -20.46 0.89
N LEU A 86 3.82 -19.52 0.78
CA LEU A 86 3.53 -18.09 0.95
C LEU A 86 3.15 -17.48 -0.40
N ASN A 87 1.85 -17.27 -0.61
CA ASN A 87 1.31 -16.82 -1.89
C ASN A 87 1.49 -15.32 -2.13
N SER A 88 1.37 -14.50 -1.09
CA SER A 88 1.56 -13.05 -1.18
C SER A 88 1.99 -12.42 0.13
N ILE A 89 2.66 -11.29 0.04
CA ILE A 89 3.06 -10.45 1.18
C ILE A 89 2.53 -9.04 0.97
N TYR A 90 1.95 -8.49 2.02
CA TYR A 90 1.48 -7.12 2.04
C TYR A 90 2.01 -6.40 3.29
N ILE A 91 2.82 -5.38 3.11
CA ILE A 91 3.27 -4.50 4.19
C ILE A 91 2.43 -3.21 4.12
N GLY A 92 1.59 -3.01 5.11
CA GLY A 92 0.65 -1.89 5.17
C GLY A 92 0.43 -1.40 6.59
N GLY A 93 -0.78 -0.90 6.85
CA GLY A 93 -1.22 -0.43 8.17
C GLY A 93 -1.34 1.08 8.26
N GLY A 94 -0.45 1.74 9.00
CA GLY A 94 -0.34 3.18 9.01
C GLY A 94 0.37 3.68 7.75
N THR A 95 1.68 3.71 7.78
CA THR A 95 2.49 4.11 6.61
C THR A 95 3.86 3.44 6.68
N PRO A 96 4.10 2.35 5.96
CA PRO A 96 5.38 1.62 5.98
C PRO A 96 6.60 2.50 5.67
N THR A 97 6.45 3.48 4.80
CA THR A 97 7.52 4.42 4.45
C THR A 97 7.82 5.48 5.53
N THR A 98 7.18 5.41 6.70
CA THR A 98 7.66 6.12 7.90
C THR A 98 8.95 5.51 8.46
N LEU A 99 9.22 4.24 8.13
CA LEU A 99 10.49 3.61 8.46
C LEU A 99 11.63 4.26 7.70
N GLU A 100 12.78 4.40 8.37
CA GLU A 100 14.00 4.87 7.72
C GLU A 100 14.55 3.81 6.73
N PRO A 101 15.38 4.19 5.75
CA PRO A 101 15.88 3.23 4.75
C PRO A 101 16.51 1.97 5.38
N TYR A 102 17.30 2.12 6.44
CA TYR A 102 17.92 0.98 7.11
C TYR A 102 16.90 0.09 7.83
N GLN A 103 15.80 0.65 8.34
CA GLN A 103 14.71 -0.09 8.99
C GLN A 103 13.90 -0.88 7.96
N LEU A 104 13.62 -0.29 6.79
CA LEU A 104 13.02 -1.00 5.65
C LEU A 104 13.91 -2.16 5.17
N ASP A 105 15.20 -1.90 4.98
CA ASP A 105 16.18 -2.94 4.60
C ASP A 105 16.22 -4.08 5.61
N ARG A 106 16.26 -3.75 6.90
CA ARG A 106 16.22 -4.70 8.02
C ARG A 106 14.97 -5.59 7.96
N LEU A 107 13.79 -4.97 7.85
CA LEU A 107 12.51 -5.68 7.84
C LEU A 107 12.40 -6.61 6.63
N ILE A 108 12.66 -6.10 5.43
CA ILE A 108 12.53 -6.89 4.20
C ILE A 108 13.55 -8.03 4.17
N ARG A 109 14.77 -7.77 4.60
CA ARG A 109 15.79 -8.83 4.76
C ARG A 109 15.32 -9.92 5.72
N LYS A 110 14.74 -9.53 6.88
CA LYS A 110 14.19 -10.49 7.85
C LYS A 110 13.12 -11.36 7.20
N ILE A 111 12.17 -10.78 6.48
CA ILE A 111 11.13 -11.52 5.77
C ILE A 111 11.74 -12.52 4.79
N LYS A 112 12.63 -12.06 3.92
CA LYS A 112 13.27 -12.91 2.89
C LYS A 112 14.18 -14.01 3.45
N CYS A 113 14.72 -13.83 4.65
CA CYS A 113 15.48 -14.87 5.32
C CYS A 113 14.60 -15.86 6.09
N SER A 114 13.37 -15.48 6.44
CA SER A 114 12.48 -16.31 7.25
C SER A 114 11.50 -17.15 6.44
N PHE A 115 11.16 -16.72 5.23
CA PHE A 115 10.18 -17.40 4.36
C PHE A 115 10.77 -17.78 3.01
N ASP A 116 10.33 -18.91 2.47
CA ASP A 116 10.54 -19.25 1.07
C ASP A 116 9.55 -18.43 0.21
N LEU A 117 10.07 -17.63 -0.69
CA LEU A 117 9.28 -16.77 -1.58
C LEU A 117 9.21 -17.29 -3.02
N SER A 118 9.59 -18.54 -3.27
CA SER A 118 9.59 -19.13 -4.63
C SER A 118 8.18 -19.13 -5.26
N ASP A 119 7.14 -19.31 -4.45
CA ASP A 119 5.73 -19.30 -4.88
C ASP A 119 5.02 -17.97 -4.61
N CYS A 120 5.76 -16.94 -4.15
CA CYS A 120 5.18 -15.64 -3.82
C CYS A 120 4.87 -14.87 -5.10
N LEU A 121 3.58 -14.70 -5.39
CA LEU A 121 3.08 -14.07 -6.61
C LEU A 121 3.17 -12.54 -6.55
N GLU A 122 3.00 -11.97 -5.34
CA GLU A 122 3.00 -10.53 -5.14
C GLU A 122 3.64 -10.17 -3.80
N PHE A 123 4.52 -9.18 -3.82
CA PHE A 123 5.06 -8.55 -2.62
C PHE A 123 4.79 -7.05 -2.70
N THR A 124 3.75 -6.61 -2.00
CA THR A 124 3.29 -5.22 -1.99
C THR A 124 3.80 -4.48 -0.75
N VAL A 125 4.23 -3.24 -0.95
CA VAL A 125 4.51 -2.28 0.13
C VAL A 125 3.71 -1.00 -0.09
N GLU A 126 2.89 -0.63 0.90
CA GLU A 126 2.25 0.68 0.92
C GLU A 126 3.30 1.78 1.13
N ALA A 127 3.68 2.46 0.07
CA ALA A 127 4.42 3.71 0.19
C ALA A 127 3.49 4.86 0.65
N GLY A 128 2.21 4.64 0.60
CA GLY A 128 1.05 5.31 1.16
C GLY A 128 1.04 6.84 1.12
N ARG A 129 1.96 7.48 1.80
CA ARG A 129 1.98 8.93 1.96
C ARG A 129 3.17 9.58 1.23
N PRO A 130 2.93 10.45 0.23
CA PRO A 130 4.00 11.14 -0.51
C PRO A 130 5.03 11.87 0.39
N ASP A 131 4.58 12.45 1.51
CA ASP A 131 5.48 13.12 2.47
C ASP A 131 6.39 12.17 3.26
N SER A 132 6.21 10.87 3.14
CA SER A 132 7.08 9.84 3.75
C SER A 132 7.97 9.12 2.75
N ILE A 133 7.77 9.36 1.45
CA ILE A 133 8.53 8.72 0.37
C ILE A 133 9.82 9.50 0.14
N THR A 134 10.94 8.78 0.04
CA THR A 134 12.20 9.32 -0.46
C THR A 134 12.80 8.38 -1.50
N ARG A 135 13.70 8.89 -2.36
CA ARG A 135 14.40 8.08 -3.36
C ARG A 135 15.11 6.89 -2.70
N GLU A 136 15.83 7.13 -1.60
CA GLU A 136 16.58 6.10 -0.89
C GLU A 136 15.68 4.97 -0.37
N LYS A 137 14.47 5.28 0.10
CA LYS A 137 13.50 4.27 0.55
C LYS A 137 13.00 3.43 -0.63
N LEU A 138 12.67 4.06 -1.74
CA LEU A 138 12.25 3.37 -2.96
C LEU A 138 13.39 2.51 -3.54
N GLU A 139 14.63 2.97 -3.48
CA GLU A 139 15.81 2.18 -3.87
C GLU A 139 15.96 0.93 -3.01
N VAL A 140 15.72 1.03 -1.69
CA VAL A 140 15.71 -0.14 -0.81
C VAL A 140 14.62 -1.13 -1.22
N LEU A 141 13.39 -0.66 -1.47
CA LEU A 141 12.30 -1.53 -1.92
C LEU A 141 12.65 -2.21 -3.25
N ARG A 142 13.21 -1.45 -4.20
CA ARG A 142 13.60 -1.99 -5.51
C ARG A 142 14.75 -3.00 -5.41
N LYS A 143 15.77 -2.69 -4.61
CA LYS A 143 16.89 -3.61 -4.32
C LYS A 143 16.41 -4.98 -3.86
N TRP A 144 15.36 -5.01 -3.05
CA TRP A 144 14.78 -6.25 -2.52
C TRP A 144 13.74 -6.90 -3.45
N GLY A 145 13.49 -6.33 -4.64
CA GLY A 145 12.58 -6.90 -5.63
C GLY A 145 11.11 -6.84 -5.20
N ILE A 146 10.72 -5.76 -4.52
CA ILE A 146 9.31 -5.49 -4.26
C ILE A 146 8.60 -5.32 -5.60
N THR A 147 7.50 -6.05 -5.81
CA THR A 147 6.80 -6.12 -7.09
C THR A 147 5.79 -5.00 -7.27
N ARG A 148 5.16 -4.58 -6.18
CA ARG A 148 4.08 -3.58 -6.19
C ARG A 148 4.25 -2.57 -5.06
N ILE A 149 3.96 -1.31 -5.35
CA ILE A 149 3.85 -0.25 -4.35
C ILE A 149 2.53 0.50 -4.52
N SER A 150 2.05 1.14 -3.45
CA SER A 150 0.96 2.09 -3.58
C SER A 150 1.38 3.48 -3.12
N ILE A 151 1.05 4.49 -3.94
CA ILE A 151 1.26 5.91 -3.65
C ILE A 151 -0.12 6.53 -3.56
N ASN A 152 -0.56 6.93 -2.35
CA ASN A 152 -1.95 7.24 -2.07
C ASN A 152 -2.18 8.74 -1.90
N PRO A 153 -2.48 9.50 -2.97
CA PRO A 153 -2.78 10.92 -2.88
C PRO A 153 -4.08 11.20 -2.14
N GLN A 154 -5.09 10.36 -2.32
CA GLN A 154 -6.49 10.50 -1.94
C GLN A 154 -7.25 11.54 -2.77
N THR A 155 -6.63 12.67 -3.06
CA THR A 155 -7.10 13.75 -3.94
C THR A 155 -5.90 14.54 -4.48
N MET A 156 -6.09 15.24 -5.58
CA MET A 156 -5.13 16.21 -6.14
C MET A 156 -5.56 17.66 -5.86
N GLN A 157 -6.42 17.88 -4.86
CA GLN A 157 -6.86 19.19 -4.41
C GLN A 157 -6.11 19.59 -3.14
N GLN A 158 -5.16 20.54 -3.22
CA GLN A 158 -4.31 20.92 -2.08
C GLN A 158 -5.14 21.37 -0.87
N ARG A 159 -6.17 22.17 -1.08
CA ARG A 159 -7.06 22.63 0.00
C ARG A 159 -7.71 21.48 0.77
N THR A 160 -8.09 20.41 0.05
CA THR A 160 -8.70 19.22 0.65
C THR A 160 -7.66 18.42 1.41
N LEU A 161 -6.43 18.25 0.87
CA LEU A 161 -5.32 17.61 1.58
C LEU A 161 -5.05 18.29 2.93
N ASP A 162 -4.99 19.62 2.94
CA ASP A 162 -4.80 20.40 4.15
C ASP A 162 -5.94 20.19 5.16
N LEU A 163 -7.18 20.20 4.66
CA LEU A 163 -8.38 20.01 5.48
C LEU A 163 -8.43 18.62 6.14
N ILE A 164 -8.06 17.57 5.42
CA ILE A 164 -8.07 16.19 5.94
C ILE A 164 -6.80 15.83 6.73
N GLY A 165 -5.90 16.79 6.97
CA GLY A 165 -4.70 16.62 7.80
C GLY A 165 -3.54 15.91 7.11
N ARG A 166 -3.53 15.90 5.78
CA ARG A 166 -2.38 15.46 4.98
C ARG A 166 -1.46 16.62 4.70
N ARG A 167 -0.16 16.46 4.98
CA ARG A 167 0.83 17.55 4.89
C ARG A 167 1.63 17.55 3.59
N HIS A 168 1.44 16.54 2.73
CA HIS A 168 2.10 16.53 1.45
C HIS A 168 1.42 17.49 0.46
N SER A 169 2.18 17.94 -0.51
CA SER A 169 1.63 18.72 -1.62
C SER A 169 1.30 17.82 -2.82
N VAL A 170 0.48 18.37 -3.74
CA VAL A 170 0.17 17.70 -5.01
C VAL A 170 1.47 17.44 -5.79
N GLU A 171 2.41 18.39 -5.78
CA GLU A 171 3.71 18.25 -6.46
C GLU A 171 4.53 17.10 -5.86
N GLN A 172 4.49 16.91 -4.54
CA GLN A 172 5.16 15.76 -3.89
C GLN A 172 4.58 14.43 -4.33
N THR A 173 3.27 14.36 -4.58
CA THR A 173 2.64 13.17 -5.15
C THR A 173 3.19 12.86 -6.53
N VAL A 174 3.21 13.87 -7.41
CA VAL A 174 3.73 13.75 -8.78
C VAL A 174 5.21 13.35 -8.78
N GLU A 175 6.01 13.98 -7.92
CA GLU A 175 7.44 13.70 -7.81
C GLU A 175 7.71 12.29 -7.31
N SER A 176 7.01 11.86 -6.25
CA SER A 176 7.12 10.49 -5.72
C SER A 176 6.80 9.43 -6.77
N PHE A 177 5.75 9.67 -7.57
CA PHE A 177 5.38 8.78 -8.66
C PHE A 177 6.45 8.72 -9.75
N LYS A 178 7.01 9.88 -10.17
CA LYS A 178 8.09 9.95 -11.16
C LYS A 178 9.33 9.22 -10.68
N ILE A 179 9.76 9.44 -9.43
CA ILE A 179 10.91 8.74 -8.84
C ILE A 179 10.67 7.22 -8.85
N ALA A 180 9.47 6.76 -8.50
CA ALA A 180 9.13 5.35 -8.52
C ALA A 180 9.26 4.77 -9.96
N ARG A 181 8.73 5.46 -10.97
CA ARG A 181 8.88 5.05 -12.38
C ARG A 181 10.33 5.04 -12.84
N GLU A 182 11.13 6.05 -12.52
CA GLU A 182 12.57 6.11 -12.82
C GLU A 182 13.33 4.92 -12.22
N LEU A 183 12.96 4.48 -11.03
CA LEU A 183 13.54 3.31 -10.37
C LEU A 183 13.03 1.97 -10.92
N GLY A 184 12.10 2.00 -11.87
CA GLY A 184 11.60 0.84 -12.59
C GLY A 184 10.47 0.09 -11.87
N PHE A 185 9.68 0.76 -11.03
CA PHE A 185 8.41 0.20 -10.56
C PHE A 185 7.40 0.26 -11.70
N ASP A 186 6.86 -0.89 -12.06
CA ASP A 186 5.91 -1.11 -13.16
C ASP A 186 4.53 -1.58 -12.68
N ASP A 187 4.34 -1.70 -11.37
CA ASP A 187 3.04 -1.89 -10.72
C ASP A 187 2.88 -0.89 -9.58
N ILE A 188 2.30 0.27 -9.90
CA ILE A 188 2.02 1.35 -8.96
C ILE A 188 0.51 1.56 -8.85
N ASN A 189 -0.03 1.32 -7.66
CA ASN A 189 -1.40 1.65 -7.33
C ASN A 189 -1.51 3.06 -6.77
N MET A 190 -2.62 3.75 -7.04
CA MET A 190 -2.95 5.03 -6.43
C MET A 190 -4.36 4.97 -5.83
N ASP A 191 -4.49 5.34 -4.54
CA ASP A 191 -5.78 5.38 -3.87
C ASP A 191 -6.37 6.78 -3.93
N LEU A 192 -7.68 6.85 -4.24
CA LEU A 192 -8.48 8.05 -4.25
C LEU A 192 -9.69 7.90 -3.33
N ILE A 193 -10.14 9.00 -2.75
CA ILE A 193 -11.38 9.04 -1.96
C ILE A 193 -12.34 10.01 -2.60
N MET A 194 -13.51 9.49 -3.00
CA MET A 194 -14.61 10.31 -3.50
C MET A 194 -15.45 10.84 -2.36
N GLY A 195 -15.85 12.12 -2.46
CA GLY A 195 -16.71 12.75 -1.47
C GLY A 195 -15.99 13.21 -0.21
N LEU A 196 -14.73 13.60 -0.33
CA LEU A 196 -14.00 14.27 0.74
C LEU A 196 -14.68 15.62 1.11
N PRO A 197 -14.52 16.11 2.35
CA PRO A 197 -15.14 17.36 2.77
C PRO A 197 -14.80 18.52 1.82
N GLU A 198 -15.82 19.31 1.47
CA GLU A 198 -15.74 20.50 0.62
C GLU A 198 -15.31 20.23 -0.83
N GLU A 199 -15.25 18.99 -1.30
CA GLU A 199 -15.02 18.67 -2.70
C GLU A 199 -16.32 18.69 -3.52
N SER A 200 -16.24 19.36 -4.65
CA SER A 200 -17.26 19.33 -5.70
C SER A 200 -17.00 18.22 -6.73
N LEU A 201 -17.96 17.94 -7.59
CA LEU A 201 -17.76 17.03 -8.74
C LEU A 201 -16.65 17.52 -9.68
N GLU A 202 -16.46 18.82 -9.79
CA GLU A 202 -15.39 19.41 -10.60
C GLU A 202 -14.02 19.10 -10.03
N ASP A 203 -13.85 19.20 -8.71
CA ASP A 203 -12.61 18.84 -8.00
C ASP A 203 -12.27 17.36 -8.19
N VAL A 204 -13.27 16.49 -8.15
CA VAL A 204 -13.10 15.06 -8.40
C VAL A 204 -12.67 14.79 -9.85
N ARG A 205 -13.28 15.47 -10.82
CA ARG A 205 -12.89 15.35 -12.24
C ARG A 205 -11.48 15.82 -12.47
N ASP A 206 -11.12 16.98 -11.96
CA ASP A 206 -9.76 17.52 -12.05
C ASP A 206 -8.73 16.56 -11.39
N THR A 207 -9.05 15.98 -10.23
CA THR A 207 -8.24 14.95 -9.61
C THR A 207 -8.03 13.75 -10.53
N LEU A 208 -9.10 13.22 -11.12
CA LEU A 208 -9.02 12.09 -12.07
C LEU A 208 -8.19 12.43 -13.30
N GLU A 209 -8.37 13.62 -13.88
CA GLU A 209 -7.59 14.07 -15.04
C GLU A 209 -6.08 14.14 -14.72
N GLN A 210 -5.70 14.69 -13.58
CA GLN A 210 -4.31 14.75 -13.13
C GLN A 210 -3.72 13.35 -12.92
N ILE A 211 -4.45 12.45 -12.26
CA ILE A 211 -4.01 11.07 -12.02
C ILE A 211 -3.87 10.29 -13.34
N MET A 212 -4.80 10.46 -14.26
CA MET A 212 -4.72 9.80 -15.58
C MET A 212 -3.49 10.23 -16.40
N GLN A 213 -3.00 11.47 -16.20
CA GLN A 213 -1.76 11.93 -16.83
C GLN A 213 -0.52 11.19 -16.27
N LEU A 214 -0.55 10.77 -15.02
CA LEU A 214 0.53 9.98 -14.41
C LEU A 214 0.57 8.54 -14.91
N LYS A 215 -0.57 8.00 -15.37
CA LYS A 215 -0.75 6.63 -15.85
C LYS A 215 -0.33 5.60 -14.80
N PRO A 216 -0.97 5.56 -13.65
CA PRO A 216 -0.78 4.46 -12.70
C PRO A 216 -1.27 3.15 -13.31
N ASP A 217 -0.77 2.02 -12.80
CA ASP A 217 -1.19 0.70 -13.27
C ASP A 217 -2.54 0.31 -12.68
N ASN A 218 -2.82 0.80 -11.46
CA ASN A 218 -4.08 0.54 -10.76
C ASN A 218 -4.59 1.81 -10.05
N LEU A 219 -5.92 1.90 -9.93
CA LEU A 219 -6.63 2.88 -9.10
C LEU A 219 -7.55 2.14 -8.14
N THR A 220 -7.59 2.61 -6.91
CA THR A 220 -8.48 2.09 -5.86
C THR A 220 -9.32 3.22 -5.28
#